data_d6e9ea4142f0d64b421328b3736b0cc8
#
_entry.id   d6e9ea4142f0d64b421328b3736b0cc8
#
_cell.length_a   1.000
_cell.length_b   1.000
_cell.length_c   1.000
_cell.angle_alpha   90.00
_cell.angle_beta   90.00
_cell.angle_gamma   90.00
#
_symmetry.space_group_name_H-M   'P 1'
#
loop_
_entity.id
_entity.type
_entity.pdbx_description
1 polymer ?
#
loop_
_entity_poly.entity_id
_entity_poly.type
_entity_poly.pdbx_seq_one_letter_code
_entity_poly.pdbx_strand_id
1 'polypeptide(L)'
;QKKETKFLFLGSKNGPERKMVEQAKIPFAAIPSGKLRRYWSWFNFIDPLFILGGGIAGLMHLLHFRPHVVVSAGSFVSVPVAYAAWFLRIPHIILQMDLRPGLANRLMAPVSNALVFYFESTANQFPTISKKRKIGPVVRQEIYSAKAERANERFGLHPERPLILITGGGQGALGLNKAVFPLLKHLLIDFQVVHLTGTGGENYLKPESSCFSHQDYHPIETVQQGMGDLLAKSDIVLTRAGMGILGELAIMQKDTILIPLPGTHQEDNARFIQENNAAEFVSQDVLAEQGLEWWKKYWKLRVPGKMGKRLHEILQDGGTNDFAKLLFEITDNR
;
A
#
# COMPACT_ATOMS: atom_id res chain seq x y z
N GLN A 1 12.45 -25.09 17.14
CA GLN A 1 13.39 -25.06 15.98
C GLN A 1 12.85 -24.06 14.98
N LYS A 2 13.60 -23.00 14.65
CA LYS A 2 13.29 -22.11 13.51
C LYS A 2 13.48 -22.97 12.25
N LYS A 3 12.37 -23.41 11.62
CA LYS A 3 12.43 -24.02 10.28
C LYS A 3 12.95 -22.94 9.33
N GLU A 4 14.00 -23.22 8.61
CA GLU A 4 14.52 -22.32 7.56
C GLU A 4 13.46 -22.21 6.46
N THR A 5 12.92 -21.00 6.26
CA THR A 5 11.89 -20.75 5.26
C THR A 5 12.53 -20.21 4.01
N LYS A 6 12.31 -20.86 2.87
CA LYS A 6 12.77 -20.39 1.55
C LYS A 6 11.64 -19.67 0.84
N PHE A 7 11.97 -18.56 0.20
CA PHE A 7 11.04 -17.75 -0.56
C PHE A 7 11.43 -17.69 -2.03
N LEU A 8 10.44 -17.64 -2.90
CA LEU A 8 10.58 -17.32 -4.31
C LEU A 8 9.47 -16.34 -4.68
N PHE A 9 9.84 -15.17 -5.18
CA PHE A 9 8.88 -14.18 -5.66
C PHE A 9 8.67 -14.35 -7.16
N LEU A 10 7.41 -14.50 -7.59
CA LEU A 10 7.00 -14.56 -8.98
C LEU A 10 6.34 -13.23 -9.35
N GLY A 11 6.91 -12.50 -10.31
CA GLY A 11 6.43 -11.17 -10.67
C GLY A 11 6.57 -10.87 -12.15
N SER A 12 6.16 -9.66 -12.55
CA SER A 12 6.32 -9.20 -13.92
C SER A 12 7.77 -8.78 -14.21
N LYS A 13 8.26 -9.02 -15.44
CA LYS A 13 9.66 -8.73 -15.83
C LYS A 13 10.07 -7.29 -15.56
N ASN A 14 9.15 -6.34 -15.83
CA ASN A 14 9.39 -4.90 -15.73
C ASN A 14 8.50 -4.23 -14.68
N GLY A 15 8.01 -4.99 -13.70
CA GLY A 15 7.18 -4.45 -12.62
C GLY A 15 8.01 -3.68 -11.58
N PRO A 16 7.40 -2.69 -10.92
CA PRO A 16 8.08 -1.92 -9.88
C PRO A 16 8.49 -2.78 -8.68
N GLU A 17 7.80 -3.90 -8.47
CA GLU A 17 8.06 -4.87 -7.40
C GLU A 17 9.45 -5.50 -7.49
N ARG A 18 10.01 -5.65 -8.70
CA ARG A 18 11.29 -6.33 -8.93
C ARG A 18 12.43 -5.72 -8.13
N LYS A 19 12.59 -4.39 -8.22
CA LYS A 19 13.66 -3.68 -7.49
C LYS A 19 13.54 -3.86 -5.97
N MET A 20 12.32 -3.81 -5.45
CA MET A 20 12.06 -3.97 -4.01
C MET A 20 12.38 -5.38 -3.53
N VAL A 21 12.02 -6.39 -4.30
CA VAL A 21 12.27 -7.81 -3.99
C VAL A 21 13.76 -8.12 -4.05
N GLU A 22 14.47 -7.61 -5.06
CA GLU A 22 15.91 -7.75 -5.21
C GLU A 22 16.67 -7.06 -4.06
N GLN A 23 16.23 -5.86 -3.64
CA GLN A 23 16.78 -5.17 -2.46
C GLN A 23 16.56 -5.95 -1.15
N ALA A 24 15.42 -6.64 -1.04
CA ALA A 24 15.14 -7.55 0.08
C ALA A 24 15.91 -8.87 0.00
N LYS A 25 16.75 -9.08 -1.02
CA LYS A 25 17.52 -10.32 -1.27
C LYS A 25 16.66 -11.56 -1.38
N ILE A 26 15.43 -11.41 -1.87
CA ILE A 26 14.51 -12.53 -2.14
C ILE A 26 14.71 -12.96 -3.60
N PRO A 27 14.90 -14.26 -3.89
CA PRO A 27 14.95 -14.76 -5.26
C PRO A 27 13.71 -14.36 -6.06
N PHE A 28 13.93 -13.78 -7.25
CA PHE A 28 12.88 -13.29 -8.13
C PHE A 28 12.88 -14.06 -9.44
N ALA A 29 11.71 -14.50 -9.88
CA ALA A 29 11.51 -15.08 -11.21
C ALA A 29 10.42 -14.32 -11.97
N ALA A 30 10.73 -13.94 -13.21
CA ALA A 30 9.79 -13.23 -14.07
C ALA A 30 8.82 -14.20 -14.75
N ILE A 31 7.53 -13.89 -14.71
CA ILE A 31 6.48 -14.63 -15.41
C ILE A 31 5.87 -13.75 -16.50
N PRO A 32 5.67 -14.27 -17.72
CA PRO A 32 4.87 -13.60 -18.72
C PRO A 32 3.47 -13.31 -18.15
N SER A 33 3.01 -12.08 -18.29
CA SER A 33 1.69 -11.68 -17.79
C SER A 33 0.95 -10.89 -18.86
N GLY A 34 -0.24 -11.35 -19.23
CA GLY A 34 -1.20 -10.57 -20.00
C GLY A 34 -1.95 -9.61 -19.09
N LYS A 35 -2.30 -8.43 -19.58
CA LYS A 35 -3.20 -7.50 -18.88
C LYS A 35 -4.58 -7.62 -19.51
N LEU A 36 -5.58 -8.06 -18.75
CA LEU A 36 -6.98 -7.95 -19.16
C LEU A 36 -7.37 -6.45 -19.17
N ARG A 37 -7.25 -5.84 -20.35
CA ARG A 37 -7.57 -4.44 -20.55
C ARG A 37 -9.08 -4.25 -20.68
N ARG A 38 -9.61 -3.27 -19.95
CA ARG A 38 -11.04 -2.94 -19.99
C ARG A 38 -11.46 -2.10 -21.22
N TYR A 39 -10.49 -1.75 -22.09
CA TYR A 39 -10.71 -1.00 -23.32
C TYR A 39 -10.27 -1.81 -24.53
N TRP A 40 -10.83 -1.51 -25.71
CA TRP A 40 -10.50 -2.17 -26.96
C TRP A 40 -9.04 -1.94 -27.32
N SER A 41 -8.25 -3.02 -27.46
CA SER A 41 -6.84 -2.98 -27.83
C SER A 41 -6.50 -4.25 -28.60
N TRP A 42 -5.69 -4.16 -29.63
CA TRP A 42 -5.14 -5.32 -30.35
C TRP A 42 -4.42 -6.30 -29.42
N PHE A 43 -3.86 -5.81 -28.33
CA PHE A 43 -3.24 -6.65 -27.31
C PHE A 43 -4.24 -7.58 -26.61
N ASN A 44 -5.53 -7.33 -26.64
CA ASN A 44 -6.55 -8.23 -26.08
C ASN A 44 -6.59 -9.58 -26.78
N PHE A 45 -6.12 -9.67 -28.05
CA PHE A 45 -5.99 -10.93 -28.78
C PHE A 45 -4.68 -11.67 -28.44
N ILE A 46 -3.67 -10.97 -27.98
CA ILE A 46 -2.34 -11.53 -27.65
C ILE A 46 -2.25 -11.83 -26.16
N ASP A 47 -2.93 -11.07 -25.31
CA ASP A 47 -2.94 -11.24 -23.86
C ASP A 47 -3.33 -12.67 -23.40
N PRO A 48 -4.27 -13.40 -24.02
CA PRO A 48 -4.55 -14.80 -23.69
C PRO A 48 -3.34 -15.73 -23.87
N LEU A 49 -2.52 -15.51 -24.89
CA LEU A 49 -1.29 -16.28 -25.13
C LEU A 49 -0.26 -16.00 -24.03
N PHE A 50 -0.15 -14.75 -23.59
CA PHE A 50 0.70 -14.40 -22.45
C PHE A 50 0.20 -15.00 -21.14
N ILE A 51 -1.11 -15.08 -20.93
CA ILE A 51 -1.72 -15.73 -19.75
C ILE A 51 -1.40 -17.24 -19.79
N LEU A 52 -1.56 -17.88 -20.93
CA LEU A 52 -1.20 -19.30 -21.12
C LEU A 52 0.29 -19.53 -20.88
N GLY A 53 1.16 -18.72 -21.49
CA GLY A 53 2.61 -18.76 -21.28
C GLY A 53 2.98 -18.51 -19.82
N GLY A 54 2.28 -17.60 -19.15
CA GLY A 54 2.39 -17.37 -17.71
C GLY A 54 2.02 -18.59 -16.86
N GLY A 55 0.97 -19.32 -17.27
CA GLY A 55 0.56 -20.57 -16.63
C GLY A 55 1.63 -21.66 -16.75
N ILE A 56 2.20 -21.84 -17.94
CA ILE A 56 3.27 -22.82 -18.19
C ILE A 56 4.52 -22.44 -17.39
N ALA A 57 4.94 -21.18 -17.45
CA ALA A 57 6.10 -20.69 -16.70
C ALA A 57 5.87 -20.84 -15.18
N GLY A 58 4.67 -20.47 -14.69
CA GLY A 58 4.28 -20.67 -13.29
C GLY A 58 4.35 -22.14 -12.89
N LEU A 59 3.80 -23.03 -13.71
CA LEU A 59 3.87 -24.48 -13.47
C LEU A 59 5.31 -24.98 -13.38
N MET A 60 6.19 -24.57 -14.30
CA MET A 60 7.61 -24.95 -14.27
C MET A 60 8.32 -24.45 -13.01
N HIS A 61 8.07 -23.20 -12.60
CA HIS A 61 8.65 -22.67 -11.36
C HIS A 61 8.15 -23.40 -10.14
N LEU A 62 6.85 -23.73 -10.06
CA LEU A 62 6.27 -24.47 -8.95
C LEU A 62 6.81 -25.91 -8.87
N LEU A 63 6.97 -26.60 -10.00
CA LEU A 63 7.56 -27.94 -10.06
C LEU A 63 9.03 -27.95 -9.62
N HIS A 64 9.79 -26.92 -10.00
CA HIS A 64 11.21 -26.81 -9.65
C HIS A 64 11.39 -26.40 -8.17
N PHE A 65 10.69 -25.36 -7.72
CA PHE A 65 10.82 -24.82 -6.36
C PHE A 65 10.11 -25.66 -5.31
N ARG A 66 9.02 -26.35 -5.68
CA ARG A 66 8.17 -27.21 -4.83
C ARG A 66 7.72 -26.51 -3.55
N PRO A 67 7.02 -25.38 -3.64
CA PRO A 67 6.58 -24.66 -2.46
C PRO A 67 5.52 -25.46 -1.67
N HIS A 68 5.50 -25.29 -0.36
CA HIS A 68 4.43 -25.84 0.48
C HIS A 68 3.13 -25.03 0.39
N VAL A 69 3.23 -23.75 0.06
CA VAL A 69 2.11 -22.84 -0.07
C VAL A 69 2.44 -21.72 -1.07
N VAL A 70 1.42 -21.28 -1.82
CA VAL A 70 1.49 -20.11 -2.69
C VAL A 70 0.62 -19.01 -2.09
N VAL A 71 1.15 -17.78 -2.02
CA VAL A 71 0.43 -16.60 -1.54
C VAL A 71 0.35 -15.57 -2.65
N SER A 72 -0.80 -14.94 -2.83
CA SER A 72 -0.97 -13.83 -3.76
C SER A 72 -1.71 -12.66 -3.13
N ALA A 73 -1.30 -11.44 -3.49
CA ALA A 73 -1.89 -10.19 -3.01
C ALA A 73 -2.67 -9.42 -4.10
N GLY A 74 -3.09 -10.12 -5.19
CA GLY A 74 -3.99 -9.50 -6.17
C GLY A 74 -3.33 -8.90 -7.40
N SER A 75 -2.36 -9.57 -8.01
CA SER A 75 -1.82 -9.18 -9.31
C SER A 75 -2.34 -10.09 -10.43
N PHE A 76 -2.44 -9.59 -11.67
CA PHE A 76 -2.75 -10.42 -12.83
C PHE A 76 -1.70 -11.52 -13.09
N VAL A 77 -0.44 -11.29 -12.69
CA VAL A 77 0.61 -12.31 -12.70
C VAL A 77 0.26 -13.51 -11.82
N SER A 78 -0.46 -13.27 -10.72
CA SER A 78 -0.82 -14.31 -9.75
C SER A 78 -1.88 -15.26 -10.29
N VAL A 79 -2.75 -14.82 -11.21
CA VAL A 79 -3.87 -15.65 -11.70
C VAL A 79 -3.39 -16.96 -12.32
N PRO A 80 -2.53 -16.99 -13.36
CA PRO A 80 -2.03 -18.24 -13.93
C PRO A 80 -1.25 -19.10 -12.92
N VAL A 81 -0.55 -18.48 -11.97
CA VAL A 81 0.19 -19.19 -10.92
C VAL A 81 -0.76 -19.88 -9.94
N ALA A 82 -1.88 -19.23 -9.57
CA ALA A 82 -2.90 -19.82 -8.69
C ALA A 82 -3.54 -21.07 -9.32
N TYR A 83 -3.84 -21.03 -10.62
CA TYR A 83 -4.35 -22.20 -11.36
C TYR A 83 -3.31 -23.31 -11.49
N ALA A 84 -2.03 -22.97 -11.72
CA ALA A 84 -0.94 -23.94 -11.71
C ALA A 84 -0.75 -24.60 -10.32
N ALA A 85 -0.85 -23.82 -9.25
CA ALA A 85 -0.80 -24.31 -7.88
C ALA A 85 -1.97 -25.26 -7.59
N TRP A 86 -3.18 -24.91 -7.99
CA TRP A 86 -4.36 -25.77 -7.88
C TRP A 86 -4.18 -27.08 -8.63
N PHE A 87 -3.69 -27.05 -9.87
CA PHE A 87 -3.39 -28.24 -10.66
C PHE A 87 -2.38 -29.18 -9.97
N LEU A 88 -1.35 -28.60 -9.33
CA LEU A 88 -0.33 -29.34 -8.57
C LEU A 88 -0.79 -29.68 -7.14
N ARG A 89 -2.01 -29.34 -6.75
CA ARG A 89 -2.53 -29.51 -5.39
C ARG A 89 -1.71 -28.77 -4.33
N ILE A 90 -1.06 -27.68 -4.69
CA ILE A 90 -0.34 -26.80 -3.76
C ILE A 90 -1.35 -25.79 -3.20
N PRO A 91 -1.48 -25.64 -1.86
CA PRO A 91 -2.39 -24.67 -1.27
C PRO A 91 -2.11 -23.26 -1.76
N HIS A 92 -3.18 -22.56 -2.14
CA HIS A 92 -3.11 -21.16 -2.54
C HIS A 92 -3.93 -20.29 -1.58
N ILE A 93 -3.33 -19.18 -1.14
CA ILE A 93 -3.93 -18.22 -0.22
C ILE A 93 -4.02 -16.86 -0.91
N ILE A 94 -5.19 -16.26 -0.88
CA ILE A 94 -5.40 -14.87 -1.29
C ILE A 94 -5.22 -13.97 -0.06
N LEU A 95 -4.32 -12.99 -0.14
CA LEU A 95 -4.25 -11.85 0.76
C LEU A 95 -5.01 -10.68 0.14
N GLN A 96 -6.22 -10.42 0.60
CA GLN A 96 -7.07 -9.33 0.17
C GLN A 96 -6.93 -8.16 1.14
N MET A 97 -6.17 -7.17 0.74
CA MET A 97 -5.89 -5.99 1.58
C MET A 97 -6.97 -4.91 1.41
N ASP A 98 -7.33 -4.58 0.17
CA ASP A 98 -8.33 -3.54 -0.12
C ASP A 98 -9.75 -3.97 0.26
N LEU A 99 -10.61 -3.00 0.56
CA LEU A 99 -12.02 -3.22 0.90
C LEU A 99 -12.76 -4.02 -0.19
N ARG A 100 -12.52 -3.69 -1.46
CA ARG A 100 -13.13 -4.39 -2.60
C ARG A 100 -12.11 -5.24 -3.35
N PRO A 101 -12.47 -6.50 -3.68
CA PRO A 101 -11.57 -7.36 -4.43
C PRO A 101 -11.41 -6.90 -5.86
N GLY A 102 -10.15 -6.84 -6.30
CA GLY A 102 -9.82 -6.67 -7.69
C GLY A 102 -10.19 -7.90 -8.53
N LEU A 103 -10.25 -7.73 -9.86
CA LEU A 103 -10.59 -8.81 -10.79
C LEU A 103 -9.67 -10.04 -10.63
N ALA A 104 -8.38 -9.82 -10.40
CA ALA A 104 -7.43 -10.92 -10.22
C ALA A 104 -7.81 -11.82 -9.03
N ASN A 105 -8.13 -11.22 -7.87
CA ASN A 105 -8.53 -11.99 -6.68
C ASN A 105 -9.86 -12.72 -6.89
N ARG A 106 -10.81 -12.10 -7.61
CA ARG A 106 -12.08 -12.77 -7.98
C ARG A 106 -11.84 -13.98 -8.88
N LEU A 107 -10.92 -13.87 -9.85
CA LEU A 107 -10.58 -14.97 -10.75
C LEU A 107 -9.86 -16.12 -10.01
N MET A 108 -9.04 -15.81 -9.01
CA MET A 108 -8.34 -16.82 -8.23
C MET A 108 -9.20 -17.50 -7.16
N ALA A 109 -10.28 -16.85 -6.72
CA ALA A 109 -11.12 -17.34 -5.63
C ALA A 109 -11.61 -18.80 -5.79
N PRO A 110 -12.06 -19.28 -6.98
CA PRO A 110 -12.53 -20.66 -7.14
C PRO A 110 -11.45 -21.73 -6.92
N VAL A 111 -10.17 -21.37 -7.09
CA VAL A 111 -9.03 -22.30 -6.95
C VAL A 111 -8.20 -22.06 -5.69
N SER A 112 -8.64 -21.17 -4.81
CA SER A 112 -7.92 -20.79 -3.60
C SER A 112 -8.42 -21.55 -2.38
N ASN A 113 -7.51 -21.95 -1.51
CA ASN A 113 -7.79 -22.73 -0.30
C ASN A 113 -8.16 -21.85 0.90
N ALA A 114 -7.65 -20.61 0.95
CA ALA A 114 -7.93 -19.69 2.03
C ALA A 114 -7.94 -18.23 1.56
N LEU A 115 -8.70 -17.42 2.28
CA LEU A 115 -8.74 -15.97 2.17
C LEU A 115 -8.26 -15.34 3.46
N VAL A 116 -7.30 -14.45 3.35
CA VAL A 116 -6.86 -13.56 4.43
C VAL A 116 -7.25 -12.13 4.04
N PHE A 117 -7.83 -11.37 4.94
CA PHE A 117 -8.37 -10.06 4.63
C PHE A 117 -8.30 -9.11 5.83
N TYR A 118 -8.39 -7.80 5.56
CA TYR A 118 -8.31 -6.75 6.57
C TYR A 118 -9.69 -6.23 7.03
N PHE A 119 -10.68 -6.18 6.13
CA PHE A 119 -12.00 -5.60 6.41
C PHE A 119 -13.07 -6.69 6.48
N GLU A 120 -13.88 -6.70 7.55
CA GLU A 120 -14.89 -7.74 7.79
C GLU A 120 -15.86 -7.91 6.62
N SER A 121 -16.28 -6.79 6.02
CA SER A 121 -17.20 -6.79 4.86
C SER A 121 -16.61 -7.48 3.61
N THR A 122 -15.29 -7.65 3.55
CA THR A 122 -14.62 -8.34 2.43
C THR A 122 -14.94 -9.83 2.38
N ALA A 123 -15.15 -10.48 3.55
CA ALA A 123 -15.40 -11.92 3.62
C ALA A 123 -16.59 -12.38 2.77
N ASN A 124 -17.64 -11.57 2.70
CA ASN A 124 -18.88 -11.88 1.94
C ASN A 124 -18.69 -11.79 0.43
N GLN A 125 -17.63 -11.13 -0.04
CA GLN A 125 -17.33 -10.97 -1.46
C GLN A 125 -16.61 -12.19 -2.08
N PHE A 126 -16.30 -13.19 -1.25
CA PHE A 126 -15.62 -14.44 -1.65
C PHE A 126 -16.42 -15.68 -1.21
N PRO A 127 -17.61 -15.91 -1.76
CA PRO A 127 -18.49 -17.00 -1.29
C PRO A 127 -17.91 -18.40 -1.54
N THR A 128 -17.03 -18.57 -2.52
CA THR A 128 -16.44 -19.86 -2.90
C THR A 128 -15.33 -20.33 -1.95
N ILE A 129 -14.77 -19.44 -1.15
CA ILE A 129 -13.70 -19.78 -0.20
C ILE A 129 -14.31 -20.03 1.17
N SER A 130 -14.13 -21.25 1.71
CA SER A 130 -14.65 -21.63 3.03
C SER A 130 -13.73 -21.15 4.17
N LYS A 131 -12.42 -21.29 4.02
CA LYS A 131 -11.45 -20.89 5.05
C LYS A 131 -11.13 -19.40 4.92
N LYS A 132 -11.70 -18.58 5.79
CA LYS A 132 -11.55 -17.13 5.80
C LYS A 132 -10.98 -16.67 7.14
N ARG A 133 -10.00 -15.77 7.11
CA ARG A 133 -9.38 -15.23 8.33
C ARG A 133 -9.17 -13.72 8.21
N LYS A 134 -9.80 -12.97 9.07
CA LYS A 134 -9.46 -11.56 9.27
C LYS A 134 -8.15 -11.47 10.05
N ILE A 135 -7.25 -10.59 9.59
CA ILE A 135 -6.01 -10.24 10.30
C ILE A 135 -5.84 -8.72 10.29
N GLY A 136 -4.96 -8.22 11.14
CA GLY A 136 -4.47 -6.86 11.02
C GLY A 136 -3.56 -6.68 9.79
N PRO A 137 -3.11 -5.46 9.50
CA PRO A 137 -2.23 -5.20 8.38
C PRO A 137 -0.85 -5.85 8.57
N VAL A 138 -0.29 -6.35 7.48
CA VAL A 138 1.10 -6.81 7.42
C VAL A 138 1.96 -5.58 7.13
N VAL A 139 2.75 -5.15 8.09
CA VAL A 139 3.59 -3.97 8.01
C VAL A 139 5.07 -4.28 8.14
N ARG A 140 5.91 -3.35 7.71
CA ARG A 140 7.37 -3.48 7.80
C ARG A 140 7.83 -3.47 9.27
N GLN A 141 8.87 -4.26 9.56
CA GLN A 141 9.41 -4.36 10.92
C GLN A 141 9.90 -3.01 11.46
N GLU A 142 10.40 -2.13 10.61
CA GLU A 142 10.86 -0.79 11.01
C GLU A 142 9.79 0.07 11.68
N ILE A 143 8.50 -0.16 11.39
CA ILE A 143 7.37 0.56 11.99
C ILE A 143 7.35 0.37 13.51
N TYR A 144 7.63 -0.83 13.99
CA TYR A 144 7.63 -1.14 15.43
C TYR A 144 8.83 -0.59 16.18
N SER A 145 9.91 -0.26 15.48
CA SER A 145 11.13 0.30 16.08
C SER A 145 11.36 1.77 15.73
N ALA A 146 10.36 2.42 15.14
CA ALA A 146 10.45 3.80 14.68
C ALA A 146 10.55 4.79 15.84
N LYS A 147 11.35 5.87 15.65
CA LYS A 147 11.58 6.92 16.65
C LYS A 147 11.59 8.30 15.99
N ALA A 148 10.83 9.25 16.55
CA ALA A 148 10.73 10.61 16.05
C ALA A 148 12.09 11.34 16.07
N GLU A 149 12.90 11.09 17.11
CA GLU A 149 14.22 11.73 17.27
C GLU A 149 15.16 11.40 16.10
N ARG A 150 15.14 10.16 15.61
CA ARG A 150 15.93 9.74 14.44
C ARG A 150 15.50 10.44 13.16
N ALA A 151 14.23 10.79 13.03
CA ALA A 151 13.77 11.59 11.90
C ALA A 151 14.32 13.01 11.95
N ASN A 152 14.35 13.63 13.13
CA ASN A 152 14.91 14.97 13.31
C ASN A 152 16.37 15.02 12.86
N GLU A 153 17.19 14.07 13.33
CA GLU A 153 18.61 13.99 12.96
C GLU A 153 18.82 13.70 11.46
N ARG A 154 18.08 12.74 10.92
CA ARG A 154 18.28 12.28 9.54
C ARG A 154 17.81 13.27 8.48
N PHE A 155 16.72 13.97 8.74
CA PHE A 155 16.07 14.86 7.77
C PHE A 155 16.20 16.35 8.11
N GLY A 156 16.98 16.69 9.14
CA GLY A 156 17.20 18.07 9.56
C GLY A 156 15.94 18.77 10.06
N LEU A 157 15.07 18.04 10.77
CA LEU A 157 13.79 18.55 11.22
C LEU A 157 13.89 19.21 12.59
N HIS A 158 13.10 20.26 12.79
CA HIS A 158 13.02 20.93 14.08
C HIS A 158 12.25 20.05 15.09
N PRO A 159 12.82 19.73 16.27
CA PRO A 159 12.20 18.82 17.24
C PRO A 159 10.84 19.28 17.73
N GLU A 160 10.69 20.55 18.08
CA GLU A 160 9.49 21.11 18.70
C GLU A 160 8.41 21.57 17.69
N ARG A 161 8.79 21.70 16.41
CA ARG A 161 7.85 22.15 15.40
C ARG A 161 7.00 20.98 14.89
N PRO A 162 5.65 21.10 14.81
CA PRO A 162 4.81 20.04 14.30
C PRO A 162 5.10 19.74 12.82
N LEU A 163 4.97 18.47 12.43
CA LEU A 163 5.32 17.97 11.11
C LEU A 163 4.09 17.49 10.33
N ILE A 164 3.95 17.99 9.12
CA ILE A 164 3.09 17.38 8.10
C ILE A 164 3.95 16.56 7.14
N LEU A 165 3.64 15.27 7.01
CA LEU A 165 4.22 14.42 5.99
C LEU A 165 3.28 14.29 4.80
N ILE A 166 3.75 14.60 3.60
CA ILE A 166 3.03 14.43 2.35
C ILE A 166 3.66 13.30 1.56
N THR A 167 2.91 12.26 1.23
CA THR A 167 3.43 11.12 0.48
C THR A 167 2.41 10.53 -0.49
N GLY A 168 2.83 10.32 -1.73
CA GLY A 168 2.03 9.66 -2.77
C GLY A 168 2.24 8.15 -2.88
N GLY A 169 3.08 7.57 -2.01
CA GLY A 169 3.53 6.19 -2.11
C GLY A 169 4.80 6.05 -2.96
N GLY A 170 5.32 4.81 -3.08
CA GLY A 170 6.64 4.52 -3.63
C GLY A 170 6.92 4.94 -5.08
N GLN A 171 5.88 5.23 -5.87
CA GLN A 171 6.03 5.70 -7.26
C GLN A 171 5.84 7.21 -7.44
N GLY A 172 5.60 7.93 -6.33
CA GLY A 172 5.17 9.32 -6.38
C GLY A 172 3.70 9.49 -6.81
N ALA A 173 3.20 10.70 -6.72
CA ALA A 173 1.81 11.00 -7.07
C ALA A 173 1.68 12.42 -7.61
N LEU A 174 1.97 12.61 -8.89
CA LEU A 174 1.92 13.92 -9.55
C LEU A 174 0.60 14.67 -9.28
N GLY A 175 -0.55 13.98 -9.34
CA GLY A 175 -1.85 14.59 -9.06
C GLY A 175 -1.98 15.08 -7.62
N LEU A 176 -1.48 14.32 -6.64
CA LEU A 176 -1.43 14.72 -5.24
C LEU A 176 -0.49 15.93 -5.06
N ASN A 177 0.72 15.86 -5.64
CA ASN A 177 1.68 16.95 -5.55
C ASN A 177 1.10 18.26 -6.08
N LYS A 178 0.45 18.22 -7.25
CA LYS A 178 -0.21 19.40 -7.84
C LYS A 178 -1.35 19.93 -6.97
N ALA A 179 -2.13 19.05 -6.37
CA ALA A 179 -3.27 19.45 -5.54
C ALA A 179 -2.84 20.07 -4.20
N VAL A 180 -1.75 19.59 -3.61
CA VAL A 180 -1.24 20.10 -2.32
C VAL A 180 -0.40 21.36 -2.48
N PHE A 181 0.29 21.53 -3.61
CA PHE A 181 1.24 22.62 -3.81
C PHE A 181 0.70 24.02 -3.50
N PRO A 182 -0.52 24.41 -3.94
CA PRO A 182 -1.09 25.72 -3.58
C PRO A 182 -1.31 25.92 -2.07
N LEU A 183 -1.46 24.82 -1.32
CA LEU A 183 -1.70 24.84 0.11
C LEU A 183 -0.41 25.02 0.92
N LEU A 184 0.76 24.67 0.37
CA LEU A 184 2.04 24.65 1.10
C LEU A 184 2.33 25.95 1.84
N LYS A 185 2.14 27.12 1.20
CA LYS A 185 2.39 28.42 1.83
C LYS A 185 1.59 28.65 3.12
N HIS A 186 0.43 28.02 3.24
CA HIS A 186 -0.42 28.12 4.41
C HIS A 186 -0.05 27.09 5.47
N LEU A 187 0.37 25.87 5.04
CA LEU A 187 0.86 24.84 5.96
C LEU A 187 2.16 25.28 6.64
N LEU A 188 3.06 25.96 5.91
CA LEU A 188 4.37 26.40 6.40
C LEU A 188 4.28 27.53 7.45
N ILE A 189 3.12 28.12 7.69
CA ILE A 189 2.93 29.09 8.78
C ILE A 189 3.12 28.38 10.13
N ASP A 190 2.46 27.25 10.32
CA ASP A 190 2.39 26.56 11.62
C ASP A 190 3.21 25.26 11.66
N PHE A 191 3.57 24.69 10.50
CA PHE A 191 4.19 23.38 10.36
C PHE A 191 5.53 23.44 9.64
N GLN A 192 6.36 22.45 9.90
CA GLN A 192 7.33 21.98 8.92
C GLN A 192 6.70 20.91 8.05
N VAL A 193 7.10 20.84 6.79
CA VAL A 193 6.51 19.94 5.80
C VAL A 193 7.59 19.09 5.15
N VAL A 194 7.53 17.78 5.32
CA VAL A 194 8.29 16.83 4.52
C VAL A 194 7.39 16.37 3.38
N HIS A 195 7.83 16.59 2.14
CA HIS A 195 7.07 16.25 0.94
C HIS A 195 7.83 15.22 0.10
N LEU A 196 7.33 13.97 0.10
CA LEU A 196 7.88 12.91 -0.75
C LEU A 196 7.32 13.06 -2.17
N THR A 197 8.05 13.75 -3.02
CA THR A 197 7.59 14.17 -4.35
C THR A 197 7.54 13.05 -5.37
N GLY A 198 8.32 11.98 -5.13
CA GLY A 198 8.52 10.89 -6.10
C GLY A 198 9.53 11.26 -7.19
N THR A 199 10.02 10.26 -7.91
CA THR A 199 11.03 10.43 -8.96
C THR A 199 10.59 11.43 -10.02
N GLY A 200 11.38 12.49 -10.20
CA GLY A 200 11.09 13.59 -11.11
C GLY A 200 9.96 14.53 -10.64
N GLY A 201 9.45 14.35 -9.43
CA GLY A 201 8.37 15.17 -8.88
C GLY A 201 8.74 16.62 -8.70
N GLU A 202 10.01 16.93 -8.45
CA GLU A 202 10.51 18.31 -8.31
C GLU A 202 10.35 19.14 -9.60
N ASN A 203 10.43 18.52 -10.77
CA ASN A 203 10.29 19.20 -12.05
C ASN A 203 8.88 19.78 -12.30
N TYR A 204 7.88 19.29 -11.57
CA TYR A 204 6.49 19.76 -11.68
C TYR A 204 6.13 20.81 -10.61
N LEU A 205 6.95 20.89 -9.58
CA LEU A 205 6.83 21.90 -8.56
C LEU A 205 7.65 23.10 -9.07
N LYS A 206 7.02 24.22 -9.40
CA LYS A 206 7.72 25.38 -9.94
C LYS A 206 8.80 25.84 -8.96
N PRO A 207 10.10 25.74 -9.29
CA PRO A 207 11.20 26.15 -8.39
C PRO A 207 11.16 27.62 -8.00
N GLU A 208 10.47 28.45 -8.81
CA GLU A 208 10.34 29.90 -8.63
C GLU A 208 9.38 30.29 -7.50
N SER A 209 8.64 29.34 -6.89
CA SER A 209 7.78 29.69 -5.77
C SER A 209 8.60 29.87 -4.50
N SER A 210 8.29 30.92 -3.72
CA SER A 210 8.93 31.20 -2.43
C SER A 210 8.87 30.05 -1.41
N CYS A 211 8.00 29.07 -1.64
CA CYS A 211 7.90 27.89 -0.77
C CYS A 211 9.15 26.98 -0.85
N PHE A 212 9.84 26.93 -2.00
CA PHE A 212 11.01 26.05 -2.17
C PHE A 212 12.22 26.49 -1.33
N SER A 213 12.37 27.77 -1.09
CA SER A 213 13.44 28.32 -0.24
C SER A 213 13.03 28.47 1.23
N HIS A 214 11.82 28.01 1.60
CA HIS A 214 11.38 28.08 2.98
C HIS A 214 12.12 27.02 3.83
N GLN A 215 12.73 27.45 4.95
CA GLN A 215 13.55 26.57 5.80
C GLN A 215 12.79 25.35 6.35
N ASP A 216 11.48 25.45 6.50
CA ASP A 216 10.61 24.39 7.02
C ASP A 216 9.97 23.52 5.92
N TYR A 217 10.35 23.70 4.65
CA TYR A 217 9.92 22.87 3.54
C TYR A 217 11.03 21.93 3.10
N HIS A 218 10.80 20.63 3.25
CA HIS A 218 11.76 19.57 2.96
C HIS A 218 11.24 18.68 1.83
N PRO A 219 11.41 19.07 0.54
CA PRO A 219 11.10 18.20 -0.58
C PRO A 219 12.15 17.09 -0.66
N ILE A 220 11.68 15.84 -0.73
CA ILE A 220 12.51 14.65 -0.83
C ILE A 220 11.96 13.78 -1.95
N GLU A 221 12.79 13.38 -2.89
CA GLU A 221 12.34 12.56 -4.01
C GLU A 221 11.79 11.21 -3.52
N THR A 222 12.60 10.47 -2.80
CA THR A 222 12.23 9.16 -2.24
C THR A 222 12.98 8.89 -0.95
N VAL A 223 12.34 8.20 -0.01
CA VAL A 223 12.96 7.74 1.23
C VAL A 223 13.22 6.25 1.15
N GLN A 224 14.48 5.86 1.13
CA GLN A 224 14.87 4.44 1.12
C GLN A 224 14.93 3.85 2.53
N GLN A 225 15.29 4.65 3.53
CA GLN A 225 15.41 4.26 4.93
C GLN A 225 14.89 5.35 5.86
N GLY A 226 14.22 4.97 6.94
CA GLY A 226 13.71 5.89 7.95
C GLY A 226 12.29 6.40 7.67
N MET A 227 11.55 5.77 6.78
CA MET A 227 10.13 6.10 6.57
C MET A 227 9.33 5.90 7.85
N GLY A 228 9.61 4.85 8.62
CA GLY A 228 9.00 4.65 9.94
C GLY A 228 9.28 5.81 10.89
N ASP A 229 10.53 6.30 10.92
CA ASP A 229 10.91 7.43 11.78
C ASP A 229 10.19 8.72 11.36
N LEU A 230 10.04 8.98 10.05
CA LEU A 230 9.24 10.10 9.54
C LEU A 230 7.77 10.00 9.95
N LEU A 231 7.19 8.82 9.81
CA LEU A 231 5.82 8.56 10.29
C LEU A 231 5.72 8.77 11.80
N ALA A 232 6.71 8.32 12.59
CA ALA A 232 6.73 8.52 14.04
C ALA A 232 6.73 10.01 14.41
N LYS A 233 7.54 10.83 13.71
CA LYS A 233 7.62 12.29 13.92
C LYS A 233 6.37 13.03 13.45
N SER A 234 5.64 12.51 12.46
CA SER A 234 4.53 13.22 11.82
C SER A 234 3.33 13.39 12.75
N ASP A 235 2.76 14.59 12.81
CA ASP A 235 1.50 14.91 13.49
C ASP A 235 0.29 14.68 12.58
N ILE A 236 0.46 14.92 11.27
CA ILE A 236 -0.55 14.68 10.25
C ILE A 236 0.14 14.09 9.01
N VAL A 237 -0.51 13.09 8.41
CA VAL A 237 -0.03 12.50 7.16
C VAL A 237 -1.04 12.71 6.05
N LEU A 238 -0.63 13.42 4.99
CA LEU A 238 -1.40 13.54 3.74
C LEU A 238 -0.93 12.46 2.77
N THR A 239 -1.82 11.56 2.38
CA THR A 239 -1.40 10.42 1.57
C THR A 239 -2.50 9.86 0.67
N ARG A 240 -2.10 8.98 -0.24
CA ARG A 240 -3.00 8.09 -0.97
C ARG A 240 -3.63 7.06 -0.03
N ALA A 241 -4.78 6.49 -0.42
CA ALA A 241 -5.47 5.46 0.36
C ALA A 241 -5.06 4.02 -0.03
N GLY A 242 -3.76 3.78 -0.21
CA GLY A 242 -3.22 2.43 -0.44
C GLY A 242 -3.07 1.66 0.87
N MET A 243 -3.39 0.37 0.87
CA MET A 243 -3.42 -0.42 2.11
C MET A 243 -2.07 -0.61 2.79
N GLY A 244 -0.96 -0.48 2.05
CA GLY A 244 0.38 -0.54 2.66
C GLY A 244 0.59 0.59 3.65
N ILE A 245 0.41 1.85 3.21
CA ILE A 245 0.58 3.02 4.09
C ILE A 245 -0.52 3.10 5.14
N LEU A 246 -1.78 2.75 4.81
CA LEU A 246 -2.88 2.75 5.76
C LEU A 246 -2.65 1.79 6.93
N GLY A 247 -2.06 0.63 6.66
CA GLY A 247 -1.66 -0.31 7.71
C GLY A 247 -0.60 0.28 8.66
N GLU A 248 0.42 0.93 8.12
CA GLU A 248 1.47 1.58 8.90
C GLU A 248 0.92 2.73 9.76
N LEU A 249 0.06 3.56 9.17
CA LEU A 249 -0.61 4.68 9.86
C LEU A 249 -1.53 4.19 10.98
N ALA A 250 -2.21 3.07 10.77
CA ALA A 250 -3.06 2.44 11.78
C ALA A 250 -2.24 1.97 12.99
N ILE A 251 -1.13 1.25 12.76
CA ILE A 251 -0.25 0.77 13.83
C ILE A 251 0.34 1.94 14.62
N MET A 252 0.70 3.01 13.94
CA MET A 252 1.29 4.21 14.55
C MET A 252 0.25 5.23 15.04
N GLN A 253 -1.04 4.94 14.86
CA GLN A 253 -2.16 5.79 15.29
C GLN A 253 -2.06 7.24 14.79
N LYS A 254 -1.70 7.41 13.51
CA LYS A 254 -1.48 8.73 12.91
C LYS A 254 -2.76 9.35 12.36
N ASP A 255 -2.97 10.63 12.69
CA ASP A 255 -4.02 11.41 12.05
C ASP A 255 -3.72 11.55 10.55
N THR A 256 -4.71 11.21 9.74
CA THR A 256 -4.50 11.02 8.30
C THR A 256 -5.52 11.77 7.47
N ILE A 257 -5.04 12.41 6.42
CA ILE A 257 -5.84 13.00 5.35
C ILE A 257 -5.62 12.17 4.09
N LEU A 258 -6.68 11.56 3.61
CA LEU A 258 -6.66 10.67 2.46
C LEU A 258 -7.04 11.41 1.18
N ILE A 259 -6.15 11.37 0.20
CA ILE A 259 -6.32 11.94 -1.13
C ILE A 259 -6.19 10.79 -2.12
N PRO A 260 -7.22 9.96 -2.32
CA PRO A 260 -7.13 8.75 -3.13
C PRO A 260 -6.85 9.05 -4.60
N LEU A 261 -6.31 8.06 -5.31
CA LEU A 261 -6.20 8.11 -6.76
C LEU A 261 -7.59 7.97 -7.38
N PRO A 262 -8.05 8.94 -8.19
CA PRO A 262 -9.41 8.93 -8.76
C PRO A 262 -9.68 7.68 -9.61
N GLY A 263 -10.90 7.16 -9.53
CA GLY A 263 -11.35 6.01 -10.31
C GLY A 263 -10.72 4.66 -9.91
N THR A 264 -10.15 4.56 -8.72
CA THR A 264 -9.53 3.32 -8.23
C THR A 264 -10.16 2.84 -6.91
N HIS A 265 -9.80 1.60 -6.51
CA HIS A 265 -10.19 1.03 -5.21
C HIS A 265 -9.76 1.89 -3.99
N GLN A 266 -8.83 2.82 -4.17
CA GLN A 266 -8.42 3.73 -3.10
C GLN A 266 -9.56 4.65 -2.66
N GLU A 267 -10.49 5.01 -3.55
CA GLU A 267 -11.67 5.81 -3.17
C GLU A 267 -12.59 5.02 -2.23
N ASP A 268 -12.79 3.73 -2.51
CA ASP A 268 -13.60 2.86 -1.65
C ASP A 268 -12.96 2.71 -0.26
N ASN A 269 -11.64 2.51 -0.21
CA ASN A 269 -10.89 2.46 1.04
C ASN A 269 -11.02 3.77 1.83
N ALA A 270 -10.80 4.92 1.16
CA ALA A 270 -10.85 6.23 1.80
C ALA A 270 -12.25 6.57 2.34
N ARG A 271 -13.31 6.31 1.56
CA ARG A 271 -14.69 6.53 1.99
C ARG A 271 -15.05 5.70 3.21
N PHE A 272 -14.73 4.40 3.18
CA PHE A 272 -14.99 3.52 4.31
C PHE A 272 -14.29 4.00 5.59
N ILE A 273 -13.03 4.42 5.49
CA ILE A 273 -12.27 4.91 6.63
C ILE A 273 -12.85 6.23 7.15
N GLN A 274 -13.26 7.15 6.26
CA GLN A 274 -13.91 8.40 6.62
C GLN A 274 -15.27 8.17 7.29
N GLU A 275 -16.11 7.31 6.75
CA GLU A 275 -17.43 6.97 7.31
C GLU A 275 -17.33 6.43 8.74
N ASN A 276 -16.19 5.82 9.08
CA ASN A 276 -15.85 5.36 10.42
C ASN A 276 -15.10 6.40 11.27
N ASN A 277 -14.99 7.64 10.82
CA ASN A 277 -14.27 8.75 11.49
C ASN A 277 -12.79 8.41 11.81
N ALA A 278 -12.15 7.60 10.98
CA ALA A 278 -10.79 7.11 11.17
C ALA A 278 -9.75 7.83 10.30
N ALA A 279 -10.17 8.64 9.35
CA ALA A 279 -9.37 9.60 8.60
C ALA A 279 -10.28 10.66 7.98
N GLU A 280 -9.68 11.75 7.52
CA GLU A 280 -10.37 12.72 6.66
C GLU A 280 -10.14 12.35 5.20
N PHE A 281 -11.17 12.49 4.35
CA PHE A 281 -11.08 12.29 2.91
C PHE A 281 -11.32 13.59 2.17
N VAL A 282 -10.43 13.91 1.24
CA VAL A 282 -10.59 15.02 0.30
C VAL A 282 -10.18 14.59 -1.11
N SER A 283 -10.98 14.94 -2.12
CA SER A 283 -10.60 14.67 -3.51
C SER A 283 -9.49 15.61 -3.97
N GLN A 284 -8.72 15.20 -4.99
CA GLN A 284 -7.68 16.04 -5.58
C GLN A 284 -8.25 17.38 -6.09
N ASP A 285 -9.44 17.34 -6.71
CA ASP A 285 -10.07 18.50 -7.31
C ASP A 285 -10.50 19.51 -6.23
N VAL A 286 -11.15 19.04 -5.16
CA VAL A 286 -11.52 19.92 -4.03
C VAL A 286 -10.28 20.51 -3.38
N LEU A 287 -9.21 19.74 -3.22
CA LEU A 287 -7.98 20.24 -2.62
C LEU A 287 -7.28 21.28 -3.53
N ALA A 288 -7.31 21.06 -4.85
CA ALA A 288 -6.72 21.99 -5.81
C ALA A 288 -7.49 23.33 -5.91
N GLU A 289 -8.83 23.27 -5.88
CA GLU A 289 -9.70 24.43 -6.10
C GLU A 289 -10.01 25.18 -4.80
N GLN A 290 -10.21 24.48 -3.71
CA GLN A 290 -10.71 25.00 -2.43
C GLN A 290 -9.82 24.62 -1.24
N GLY A 291 -8.56 24.25 -1.47
CA GLY A 291 -7.69 23.65 -0.47
C GLY A 291 -7.54 24.47 0.81
N LEU A 292 -7.44 25.81 0.70
CA LEU A 292 -7.30 26.68 1.87
C LEU A 292 -8.55 26.69 2.75
N GLU A 293 -9.73 26.82 2.14
CA GLU A 293 -10.99 26.85 2.90
C GLU A 293 -11.29 25.47 3.51
N TRP A 294 -11.01 24.42 2.75
CA TRP A 294 -11.09 23.05 3.26
C TRP A 294 -10.14 22.85 4.45
N TRP A 295 -8.86 23.28 4.35
CA TRP A 295 -7.87 23.19 5.42
C TRP A 295 -8.29 23.93 6.69
N LYS A 296 -8.77 25.18 6.56
CA LYS A 296 -9.28 25.96 7.70
C LYS A 296 -10.42 25.25 8.42
N LYS A 297 -11.36 24.67 7.64
CA LYS A 297 -12.49 23.91 8.20
C LYS A 297 -11.99 22.66 8.93
N TYR A 298 -11.13 21.87 8.29
CA TYR A 298 -10.51 20.69 8.87
C TYR A 298 -9.80 21.05 10.19
N TRP A 299 -8.94 22.05 10.16
CA TRP A 299 -8.14 22.48 11.31
C TRP A 299 -9.00 22.89 12.52
N LYS A 300 -10.08 23.61 12.25
CA LYS A 300 -11.05 24.05 13.30
C LYS A 300 -11.78 22.88 13.96
N LEU A 301 -12.07 21.81 13.21
CA LEU A 301 -12.88 20.68 13.68
C LEU A 301 -12.03 19.51 14.17
N ARG A 302 -10.74 19.52 13.88
CA ARG A 302 -9.84 18.43 14.22
C ARG A 302 -9.71 18.25 15.73
N VAL A 303 -9.74 16.98 16.15
CA VAL A 303 -9.34 16.55 17.49
C VAL A 303 -8.07 15.70 17.35
N PRO A 304 -6.91 16.20 17.79
CA PRO A 304 -5.62 15.50 17.60
C PRO A 304 -5.64 14.06 18.13
N GLY A 305 -5.10 13.13 17.33
CA GLY A 305 -4.96 11.71 17.66
C GLY A 305 -6.27 10.91 17.67
N LYS A 306 -7.43 11.54 17.45
CA LYS A 306 -8.71 10.82 17.47
C LYS A 306 -8.88 9.91 16.25
N MET A 307 -8.53 10.40 15.08
CA MET A 307 -8.63 9.61 13.83
C MET A 307 -7.66 8.45 13.81
N GLY A 308 -6.41 8.69 14.23
CA GLY A 308 -5.40 7.64 14.30
C GLY A 308 -5.78 6.48 15.23
N LYS A 309 -6.37 6.77 16.39
CA LYS A 309 -6.90 5.74 17.29
C LYS A 309 -8.03 4.94 16.65
N ARG A 310 -8.97 5.62 15.97
CA ARG A 310 -10.06 4.96 15.24
C ARG A 310 -9.54 4.08 14.10
N LEU A 311 -8.53 4.55 13.38
CA LEU A 311 -7.90 3.77 12.31
C LEU A 311 -7.27 2.48 12.87
N HIS A 312 -6.62 2.56 14.03
CA HIS A 312 -6.08 1.41 14.73
C HIS A 312 -7.17 0.42 15.20
N GLU A 313 -8.32 0.90 15.66
CA GLU A 313 -9.46 0.05 16.04
C GLU A 313 -10.00 -0.76 14.85
N ILE A 314 -9.96 -0.20 13.62
CA ILE A 314 -10.40 -0.85 12.39
C ILE A 314 -9.36 -1.86 11.89
N LEU A 315 -8.11 -1.42 11.85
CA LEU A 315 -6.96 -2.17 11.34
C LEU A 315 -6.03 -2.53 12.51
N GLN A 316 -6.48 -3.46 13.33
CA GLN A 316 -5.79 -3.89 14.56
C GLN A 316 -4.40 -4.45 14.26
N ASP A 317 -3.48 -4.34 15.22
CA ASP A 317 -2.12 -4.88 15.11
C ASP A 317 -2.09 -6.43 15.12
N GLY A 318 -0.89 -6.99 14.89
CA GLY A 318 -0.64 -8.43 14.95
C GLY A 318 -0.71 -9.16 13.60
N GLY A 319 -1.09 -8.48 12.52
CA GLY A 319 -1.33 -9.10 11.22
C GLY A 319 -0.15 -9.91 10.67
N THR A 320 1.08 -9.45 10.88
CA THR A 320 2.29 -10.19 10.45
C THR A 320 2.41 -11.55 11.15
N ASN A 321 2.20 -11.57 12.47
CA ASN A 321 2.28 -12.81 13.25
C ASN A 321 1.11 -13.75 12.95
N ASP A 322 -0.10 -13.21 12.81
CA ASP A 322 -1.29 -14.00 12.51
C ASP A 322 -1.24 -14.60 11.11
N PHE A 323 -0.69 -13.87 10.15
CA PHE A 323 -0.46 -14.39 8.82
C PHE A 323 0.60 -15.50 8.81
N ALA A 324 1.71 -15.30 9.51
CA ALA A 324 2.74 -16.32 9.65
C ALA A 324 2.20 -17.60 10.29
N LYS A 325 1.42 -17.50 11.38
CA LYS A 325 0.75 -18.66 12.02
C LYS A 325 -0.14 -19.41 11.03
N LEU A 326 -0.97 -18.68 10.25
CA LEU A 326 -1.84 -19.31 9.26
C LEU A 326 -1.05 -20.06 8.18
N LEU A 327 0.09 -19.51 7.73
CA LEU A 327 0.96 -20.19 6.77
C LEU A 327 1.46 -21.53 7.33
N PHE A 328 1.92 -21.55 8.58
CA PHE A 328 2.35 -22.80 9.23
C PHE A 328 1.19 -23.78 9.43
N GLU A 329 0.02 -23.33 9.88
CA GLU A 329 -1.18 -24.18 10.00
C GLU A 329 -1.56 -24.88 8.69
N ILE A 330 -1.40 -24.18 7.55
CA ILE A 330 -1.73 -24.75 6.23
C ILE A 330 -0.64 -25.70 5.75
N THR A 331 0.62 -25.47 6.11
CA THR A 331 1.74 -26.32 5.68
C THR A 331 1.93 -27.55 6.56
N ASP A 332 1.61 -27.49 7.85
CA ASP A 332 1.77 -28.62 8.80
C ASP A 332 0.61 -29.63 8.69
N ASN A 333 -0.52 -29.27 8.12
CA ASN A 333 -1.66 -30.17 7.85
C ASN A 333 -1.50 -30.99 6.54
N ARG A 334 -0.29 -31.08 6.00
CA ARG A 334 0.11 -31.89 4.85
C ARG A 334 1.09 -32.96 5.29
#